data_d82da5b76bf7a43e61e014136689b97b
#
_entry.id   d82da5b76bf7a43e61e014136689b97b
#
_cell.length_a   1.000
_cell.length_b   1.000
_cell.length_c   1.000
_cell.angle_alpha   90.00
_cell.angle_beta   90.00
_cell.angle_gamma   90.00
#
_symmetry.space_group_name_H-M   'P 1'
#
loop_
_entity.id
_entity.type
_entity.pdbx_description
1 polymer ?
#
loop_
_entity_poly.entity_id
_entity_poly.type
_entity_poly.pdbx_seq_one_letter_code
_entity_poly.pdbx_strand_id
1 'polypeptide(L)'
;GKDTIKSRNAGSIEAFCISNLSEILSYDAQDYFIDEFQFLEGDIHIIQNLANEGKNFYIAGLDMTAEGKPFAIMRDLLCIATSVDKRKAICVDCKCGSATHSFHIGNKDKDILIGDKEYVPLCGHCWAKRMNQRENSNLRRRNGDT
;
A
#
# COMPACT_ATOMS: atom_id res chain seq x y z
N GLY A 1 6.20 7.73 5.39
CA GLY A 1 4.85 8.23 5.08
C GLY A 1 4.13 8.61 6.36
N LYS A 2 3.35 9.65 6.30
CA LYS A 2 2.48 10.05 7.40
C LYS A 2 1.07 9.67 7.03
N ASP A 3 0.56 8.61 7.63
CA ASP A 3 -0.78 8.12 7.35
C ASP A 3 -1.79 8.97 8.10
N THR A 4 -2.86 9.33 7.39
CA THR A 4 -3.87 10.23 7.91
C THR A 4 -5.14 9.45 8.19
N ILE A 5 -5.57 9.45 9.45
CA ILE A 5 -6.92 9.04 9.83
C ILE A 5 -7.82 10.27 9.83
N LYS A 6 -8.95 10.14 9.14
CA LYS A 6 -10.05 11.10 9.26
C LYS A 6 -11.18 10.45 10.05
N SER A 7 -11.54 11.04 11.18
CA SER A 7 -12.70 10.62 11.95
C SER A 7 -13.86 11.61 11.78
N ARG A 8 -15.08 11.10 11.75
CA ARG A 8 -16.27 11.91 11.63
C ARG A 8 -17.15 11.72 12.86
N ASN A 9 -17.25 12.75 13.67
CA ASN A 9 -18.08 12.78 14.85
C ASN A 9 -19.12 13.91 14.72
N ALA A 10 -20.39 13.62 14.86
CA ALA A 10 -21.50 14.58 15.05
C ALA A 10 -21.35 15.94 14.29
N GLY A 11 -20.89 15.92 13.06
CA GLY A 11 -20.72 17.10 12.20
C GLY A 11 -19.32 17.71 12.19
N SER A 12 -18.33 17.19 12.95
CA SER A 12 -16.92 17.58 12.85
C SER A 12 -16.10 16.50 12.13
N ILE A 13 -15.13 16.93 11.34
CA ILE A 13 -14.11 16.05 10.73
C ILE A 13 -12.78 16.44 11.34
N GLU A 14 -12.14 15.48 12.02
CA GLU A 14 -10.80 15.64 12.56
C GLU A 14 -9.82 14.78 11.75
N ALA A 15 -8.62 15.27 11.53
CA ALA A 15 -7.58 14.57 10.78
C ALA A 15 -6.34 14.39 11.64
N PHE A 16 -5.83 13.17 11.70
CA PHE A 16 -4.67 12.80 12.52
C PHE A 16 -3.65 12.04 11.67
N CYS A 17 -2.40 12.09 12.07
CA CYS A 17 -1.36 11.22 11.54
C CYS A 17 -1.04 10.16 12.58
N ILE A 18 -1.03 8.90 12.19
CA ILE A 18 -0.67 7.79 13.05
C ILE A 18 0.38 6.90 12.38
N SER A 19 1.10 6.15 13.18
CA SER A 19 2.05 5.11 12.73
C SER A 19 1.67 3.71 13.24
N ASN A 20 0.93 3.64 14.33
CA ASN A 20 0.49 2.38 14.92
C ASN A 20 -1.02 2.35 15.11
N LEU A 21 -1.65 1.21 14.85
CA LEU A 21 -3.11 1.02 14.99
C LEU A 21 -3.62 1.28 16.40
N SER A 22 -2.79 1.09 17.43
CA SER A 22 -3.17 1.36 18.80
C SER A 22 -3.53 2.84 19.05
N GLU A 23 -3.02 3.74 18.24
CA GLU A 23 -3.32 5.18 18.34
C GLU A 23 -4.79 5.49 17.97
N ILE A 24 -5.45 4.63 17.21
CA ILE A 24 -6.89 4.76 16.88
C ILE A 24 -7.75 4.76 18.14
N LEU A 25 -7.34 4.01 19.17
CA LEU A 25 -8.09 3.88 20.43
C LEU A 25 -8.21 5.20 21.20
N SER A 26 -7.37 6.19 20.90
CA SER A 26 -7.44 7.54 21.48
C SER A 26 -8.55 8.41 20.89
N TYR A 27 -9.20 7.95 19.81
CA TYR A 27 -10.21 8.72 19.07
C TYR A 27 -11.54 7.97 19.09
N ASP A 28 -12.59 8.62 19.56
CA ASP A 28 -13.94 8.09 19.53
C ASP A 28 -14.70 8.67 18.33
N ALA A 29 -14.98 7.80 17.38
CA ALA A 29 -15.71 8.15 16.17
C ALA A 29 -16.64 7.00 15.77
N GLN A 30 -17.63 7.29 14.95
CA GLN A 30 -18.48 6.26 14.32
C GLN A 30 -17.86 5.76 13.02
N ASP A 31 -17.27 6.67 12.27
CA ASP A 31 -16.67 6.39 10.96
C ASP A 31 -15.20 6.76 10.96
N TYR A 32 -14.34 5.83 10.51
CA TYR A 32 -12.90 6.02 10.37
C TYR A 32 -12.51 5.89 8.90
N PHE A 33 -11.79 6.87 8.38
CA PHE A 33 -11.21 6.86 7.04
C PHE A 33 -9.70 6.82 7.17
N ILE A 34 -9.08 5.76 6.69
CA ILE A 34 -7.63 5.54 6.80
C ILE A 34 -7.05 5.43 5.40
N ASP A 35 -6.05 6.26 5.11
CA ASP A 35 -5.28 6.21 3.87
C ASP A 35 -3.87 5.67 4.13
N GLU A 36 -3.23 5.15 3.09
CA GLU A 36 -1.88 4.57 3.14
C GLU A 36 -1.73 3.49 4.23
N PHE A 37 -2.73 2.65 4.38
CA PHE A 37 -2.81 1.66 5.46
C PHE A 37 -1.63 0.68 5.49
N GLN A 38 -0.99 0.41 4.35
CA GLN A 38 0.15 -0.50 4.23
C GLN A 38 1.36 -0.07 5.05
N PHE A 39 1.46 1.20 5.45
CA PHE A 39 2.56 1.73 6.25
C PHE A 39 2.30 1.69 7.76
N LEU A 40 1.11 1.32 8.18
CA LEU A 40 0.78 1.19 9.59
C LEU A 40 1.34 -0.09 10.18
N GLU A 41 1.63 -0.04 11.45
CA GLU A 41 2.02 -1.17 12.27
C GLU A 41 0.96 -1.44 13.35
N GLY A 42 1.01 -2.62 13.93
CA GLY A 42 0.16 -2.98 15.07
C GLY A 42 -0.77 -4.16 14.80
N ASP A 43 -1.65 -4.39 15.75
CA ASP A 43 -2.57 -5.53 15.76
C ASP A 43 -3.85 -5.20 14.99
N ILE A 44 -4.11 -5.95 13.91
CA ILE A 44 -5.31 -5.83 13.09
C ILE A 44 -6.60 -6.09 13.89
N HIS A 45 -6.51 -6.84 14.99
CA HIS A 45 -7.67 -7.09 15.86
C HIS A 45 -8.25 -5.81 16.47
N ILE A 46 -7.49 -4.73 16.57
CA ILE A 46 -8.01 -3.42 16.99
C ILE A 46 -9.12 -2.96 16.04
N ILE A 47 -8.88 -3.02 14.73
CA ILE A 47 -9.89 -2.69 13.71
C ILE A 47 -11.08 -3.64 13.82
N GLN A 48 -10.83 -4.95 13.90
CA GLN A 48 -11.88 -5.95 13.96
C GLN A 48 -12.76 -5.78 15.20
N ASN A 49 -12.17 -5.53 16.36
CA ASN A 49 -12.93 -5.32 17.61
C ASN A 49 -13.81 -4.07 17.53
N LEU A 50 -13.28 -2.96 17.05
CA LEU A 50 -14.04 -1.71 16.86
C LEU A 50 -15.16 -1.88 15.84
N ALA A 51 -14.92 -2.59 14.74
CA ALA A 51 -15.94 -2.90 13.75
C ALA A 51 -17.05 -3.79 14.35
N ASN A 52 -16.70 -4.78 15.18
CA ASN A 52 -17.65 -5.62 15.88
C ASN A 52 -18.49 -4.85 16.92
N GLU A 53 -17.96 -3.73 17.43
CA GLU A 53 -18.69 -2.78 18.28
C GLU A 53 -19.62 -1.84 17.49
N GLY A 54 -19.64 -1.95 16.17
CA GLY A 54 -20.49 -1.16 15.28
C GLY A 54 -19.82 0.06 14.65
N LYS A 55 -18.50 0.20 14.77
CA LYS A 55 -17.76 1.25 14.06
C LYS A 55 -17.56 0.90 12.58
N ASN A 56 -17.51 1.90 11.73
CA ASN A 56 -17.30 1.74 10.30
C ASN A 56 -15.88 2.15 9.90
N PHE A 57 -15.24 1.33 9.07
CA PHE A 57 -13.90 1.59 8.55
C PHE A 57 -13.91 1.65 7.03
N TYR A 58 -13.33 2.70 6.47
CA TYR A 58 -13.11 2.90 5.05
C TYR A 58 -11.62 3.07 4.83
N ILE A 59 -11.00 2.06 4.25
CA ILE A 59 -9.54 1.93 4.25
C ILE A 59 -9.03 1.88 2.82
N ALA A 60 -8.03 2.68 2.51
CA ALA A 60 -7.30 2.65 1.26
C ALA A 60 -5.82 2.32 1.51
N GLY A 61 -5.21 1.61 0.59
CA GLY A 61 -3.80 1.24 0.67
C GLY A 61 -3.36 0.33 -0.46
N LEU A 62 -2.06 0.15 -0.58
CA LEU A 62 -1.45 -0.80 -1.50
C LEU A 62 -1.39 -2.20 -0.88
N ASP A 63 -1.81 -3.19 -1.64
CA ASP A 63 -1.79 -4.59 -1.18
C ASP A 63 -0.43 -5.27 -1.39
N MET A 64 0.37 -4.78 -2.34
CA MET A 64 1.57 -5.45 -2.80
C MET A 64 2.77 -4.50 -2.90
N THR A 65 3.94 -4.96 -2.46
CA THR A 65 5.21 -4.24 -2.60
C THR A 65 5.70 -4.21 -4.06
N ALA A 66 6.70 -3.38 -4.36
CA ALA A 66 7.33 -3.34 -5.67
C ALA A 66 8.03 -4.66 -6.05
N GLU A 67 8.36 -5.50 -5.08
CA GLU A 67 8.91 -6.84 -5.27
C GLU A 67 7.84 -7.92 -5.52
N GLY A 68 6.56 -7.53 -5.59
CA GLY A 68 5.45 -8.43 -5.82
C GLY A 68 5.04 -9.25 -4.60
N LYS A 69 5.42 -8.83 -3.41
CA LYS A 69 5.07 -9.47 -2.14
C LYS A 69 3.94 -8.73 -1.44
N PRO A 70 3.06 -9.42 -0.72
CA PRO A 70 2.01 -8.73 0.03
C PRO A 70 2.61 -7.89 1.16
N PHE A 71 2.01 -6.71 1.40
CA PHE A 71 2.16 -6.04 2.68
C PHE A 71 1.43 -6.85 3.74
N ALA A 72 2.12 -7.27 4.80
CA ALA A 72 1.55 -8.18 5.80
C ALA A 72 0.26 -7.63 6.43
N ILE A 73 0.25 -6.36 6.80
CA ILE A 73 -0.93 -5.73 7.41
C ILE A 73 -2.12 -5.65 6.44
N MET A 74 -1.86 -5.45 5.14
CA MET A 74 -2.91 -5.45 4.12
C MET A 74 -3.48 -6.85 3.88
N ARG A 75 -2.64 -7.88 3.90
CA ARG A 75 -3.09 -9.27 3.85
C ARG A 75 -4.05 -9.58 5.00
N ASP A 76 -3.71 -9.17 6.21
CA ASP A 76 -4.52 -9.40 7.39
C ASP A 76 -5.83 -8.58 7.34
N LEU A 77 -5.77 -7.32 6.87
CA LEU A 77 -6.94 -6.48 6.64
C LEU A 77 -7.91 -7.10 5.63
N LEU A 78 -7.42 -7.63 4.54
CA LEU A 78 -8.25 -8.25 3.49
C LEU A 78 -9.04 -9.45 4.02
N CYS A 79 -8.50 -10.18 5.02
CA CYS A 79 -9.20 -11.28 5.66
C CYS A 79 -10.43 -10.84 6.47
N ILE A 80 -10.41 -9.66 7.07
CA ILE A 80 -11.50 -9.16 7.93
C ILE A 80 -12.42 -8.18 7.22
N ALA A 81 -12.04 -7.68 6.04
CA ALA A 81 -12.83 -6.73 5.27
C ALA A 81 -14.16 -7.36 4.81
N THR A 82 -15.26 -6.65 4.96
CA THR A 82 -16.59 -7.08 4.48
C THR A 82 -16.84 -6.76 3.02
N SER A 83 -16.08 -5.80 2.45
CA SER A 83 -16.13 -5.43 1.04
C SER A 83 -14.74 -4.98 0.59
N VAL A 84 -14.33 -5.39 -0.59
CA VAL A 84 -13.04 -5.04 -1.18
C VAL A 84 -13.24 -4.59 -2.63
N ASP A 85 -12.74 -3.39 -2.95
CA ASP A 85 -12.64 -2.89 -4.32
C ASP A 85 -11.16 -2.83 -4.71
N LYS A 86 -10.71 -3.83 -5.48
CA LYS A 86 -9.33 -3.88 -5.97
C LYS A 86 -9.20 -3.10 -7.27
N ARG A 87 -8.61 -1.91 -7.17
CA ARG A 87 -8.39 -1.01 -8.30
C ARG A 87 -7.20 -1.42 -9.15
N LYS A 88 -7.31 -1.16 -10.45
CA LYS A 88 -6.26 -1.40 -11.45
C LYS A 88 -5.94 -0.11 -12.18
N ALA A 89 -4.68 0.05 -12.58
CA ALA A 89 -4.24 1.16 -13.40
C ALA A 89 -4.03 0.73 -14.86
N ILE A 90 -3.60 1.67 -15.68
CA ILE A 90 -3.17 1.38 -17.05
C ILE A 90 -1.68 1.05 -17.03
N CYS A 91 -1.32 -0.11 -17.59
CA CYS A 91 0.08 -0.53 -17.72
C CYS A 91 0.84 0.44 -18.62
N VAL A 92 1.96 0.98 -18.14
CA VAL A 92 2.75 1.94 -18.92
C VAL A 92 3.45 1.31 -20.14
N ASP A 93 3.66 -0.01 -20.13
CA ASP A 93 4.32 -0.71 -21.23
C ASP A 93 3.32 -1.15 -22.32
N CYS A 94 2.36 -2.00 -21.99
CA CYS A 94 1.45 -2.57 -22.97
C CYS A 94 0.11 -1.84 -23.08
N LYS A 95 -0.13 -0.82 -22.25
CA LYS A 95 -1.36 0.00 -22.24
C LYS A 95 -2.65 -0.75 -21.89
N CYS A 96 -2.57 -1.98 -21.38
CA CYS A 96 -3.75 -2.69 -20.90
C CYS A 96 -4.26 -2.06 -19.58
N GLY A 97 -5.55 -2.24 -19.30
CA GLY A 97 -6.19 -1.76 -18.06
C GLY A 97 -6.06 -2.73 -16.87
N SER A 98 -4.98 -3.53 -16.81
CA SER A 98 -4.79 -4.58 -15.81
C SER A 98 -3.50 -4.41 -15.00
N ALA A 99 -3.02 -3.17 -14.84
CA ALA A 99 -1.85 -2.90 -14.01
C ALA A 99 -2.19 -3.03 -12.53
N THR A 100 -1.58 -4.03 -11.90
CA THR A 100 -1.72 -4.38 -10.47
C THR A 100 -0.40 -4.33 -9.72
N HIS A 101 0.71 -4.11 -10.42
CA HIS A 101 2.05 -4.10 -9.86
C HIS A 101 2.65 -2.70 -9.95
N SER A 102 3.42 -2.34 -8.92
CA SER A 102 4.26 -1.14 -8.92
C SER A 102 5.69 -1.55 -9.25
N PHE A 103 6.31 -0.86 -10.20
CA PHE A 103 7.71 -1.10 -10.55
C PHE A 103 8.53 0.14 -10.24
N HIS A 104 9.59 -0.02 -9.46
CA HIS A 104 10.49 1.05 -9.09
C HIS A 104 11.47 1.35 -10.22
N ILE A 105 11.48 2.60 -10.73
CA ILE A 105 12.34 3.03 -11.85
C ILE A 105 13.60 3.76 -11.41
N GLY A 106 13.71 4.17 -10.13
CA GLY A 106 14.87 4.88 -9.59
C GLY A 106 16.06 3.97 -9.27
N ASN A 107 17.25 4.57 -9.10
CA ASN A 107 18.40 3.84 -8.57
C ASN A 107 18.21 3.58 -7.07
N LYS A 108 18.39 2.31 -6.66
CA LYS A 108 18.28 1.90 -5.25
C LYS A 108 19.31 2.56 -4.32
N ASP A 109 20.32 3.25 -4.87
CA ASP A 109 21.43 3.85 -4.12
C ASP A 109 21.17 5.29 -3.63
N LYS A 110 19.96 5.82 -3.82
CA LYS A 110 19.59 7.12 -3.28
C LYS A 110 18.53 6.94 -2.21
N ASP A 111 18.95 7.06 -0.97
CA ASP A 111 18.17 6.87 0.26
C ASP A 111 17.06 7.91 0.52
N ILE A 112 16.67 8.70 -0.45
CA ILE A 112 15.62 9.71 -0.27
C ILE A 112 14.61 9.61 -1.41
N LEU A 113 13.58 8.82 -1.16
CA LEU A 113 12.47 8.63 -2.07
C LEU A 113 11.26 9.44 -1.60
N ILE A 114 11.12 10.63 -2.09
CA ILE A 114 9.93 11.45 -1.87
C ILE A 114 9.26 11.70 -3.21
N GLY A 115 8.15 10.98 -3.46
CA GLY A 115 7.20 11.28 -4.52
C GLY A 115 6.86 10.13 -5.47
N ASP A 116 5.68 10.21 -6.04
CA ASP A 116 5.05 9.24 -6.97
C ASP A 116 5.81 9.01 -8.29
N LYS A 117 6.89 9.76 -8.53
CA LYS A 117 7.64 9.75 -9.79
C LYS A 117 8.58 8.55 -9.96
N GLU A 118 8.79 7.76 -8.93
CA GLU A 118 9.76 6.66 -8.95
C GLU A 118 9.15 5.29 -9.17
N TYR A 119 7.83 5.22 -9.17
CA TYR A 119 7.09 4.00 -9.43
C TYR A 119 6.20 4.15 -10.66
N VAL A 120 6.12 3.10 -11.43
CA VAL A 120 5.22 3.01 -12.59
C VAL A 120 4.31 1.80 -12.47
N PRO A 121 3.04 1.93 -12.88
CA PRO A 121 2.11 0.79 -12.86
C PRO A 121 2.37 -0.15 -14.03
N LEU A 122 2.47 -1.44 -13.74
CA LEU A 122 2.63 -2.51 -14.72
C LEU A 122 1.64 -3.63 -14.49
N CYS A 123 1.17 -4.26 -15.58
CA CYS A 123 0.51 -5.55 -15.48
C CYS A 123 1.52 -6.64 -15.07
N GLY A 124 1.04 -7.78 -14.58
CA GLY A 124 1.90 -8.86 -14.09
C GLY A 124 2.90 -9.35 -15.13
N HIS A 125 2.51 -9.44 -16.41
CA HIS A 125 3.40 -9.86 -17.50
C HIS A 125 4.56 -8.85 -17.72
N CYS A 126 4.25 -7.56 -17.86
CA CYS A 126 5.26 -6.52 -18.08
C CYS A 126 6.16 -6.34 -16.84
N TRP A 127 5.60 -6.47 -15.64
CA TRP A 127 6.36 -6.43 -14.40
C TRP A 127 7.38 -7.57 -14.33
N ALA A 128 6.96 -8.81 -14.57
CA ALA A 128 7.86 -9.98 -14.58
C ALA A 128 8.97 -9.83 -15.62
N LYS A 129 8.65 -9.34 -16.82
CA LYS A 129 9.62 -9.09 -17.87
C LYS A 129 10.69 -8.08 -17.44
N ARG A 130 10.28 -6.95 -16.83
CA ARG A 130 11.23 -5.94 -16.32
C ARG A 130 12.06 -6.44 -15.15
N MET A 131 11.48 -7.22 -14.24
CA MET A 131 12.20 -7.81 -13.10
C MET A 131 13.30 -8.77 -13.58
N ASN A 132 13.01 -9.64 -14.53
CA ASN A 132 13.98 -10.57 -15.12
C ASN A 132 15.14 -9.82 -15.84
N GLN A 133 14.83 -8.75 -16.55
CA GLN A 133 15.86 -7.90 -17.20
C GLN A 133 16.77 -7.26 -16.17
N ARG A 134 16.23 -6.78 -15.05
CA ARG A 134 17.00 -6.18 -13.94
C ARG A 134 17.93 -7.19 -13.30
N GLU A 135 17.45 -8.40 -13.00
CA GLU A 135 18.26 -9.47 -12.42
C GLU A 135 19.42 -9.87 -13.33
N ASN A 136 19.15 -10.07 -14.62
CA ASN A 136 20.18 -10.40 -15.60
C ASN A 136 21.25 -9.31 -15.72
N SER A 137 20.85 -8.05 -15.67
CA SER A 137 21.78 -6.91 -15.69
C SER A 137 22.67 -6.87 -14.44
N ASN A 138 22.10 -7.18 -13.28
CA ASN A 138 22.82 -7.23 -12.02
C ASN A 138 23.81 -8.41 -11.97
N LEU A 139 23.43 -9.57 -12.50
CA LEU A 139 24.32 -10.74 -12.61
C LEU A 139 25.52 -10.47 -13.51
N ARG A 140 25.32 -9.83 -14.66
CA ARG A 140 26.42 -9.44 -15.55
C ARG A 140 27.40 -8.50 -14.87
N ARG A 141 26.92 -7.48 -14.16
CA ARG A 141 27.77 -6.55 -13.40
C ARG A 141 28.57 -7.24 -12.29
N ARG A 142 28.00 -8.24 -11.60
CA ARG A 142 28.69 -9.02 -10.55
C ARG A 142 29.77 -9.93 -11.12
N ASN A 143 29.57 -10.48 -12.32
CA ASN A 143 30.51 -11.38 -12.99
C ASN A 143 31.59 -10.65 -13.79
N GLY A 144 31.63 -9.31 -13.75
CA GLY A 144 32.64 -8.53 -14.45
C GLY A 144 32.47 -8.50 -15.97
N ASP A 145 31.37 -8.98 -16.52
CA ASP A 145 31.03 -8.87 -17.93
C ASP A 145 30.56 -7.45 -18.24
N THR A 146 31.40 -6.72 -18.91
CA THR A 146 31.08 -5.38 -19.47
C THR A 146 30.20 -5.52 -20.71
#